data_15a53cab40f1725d2f74ecda3e8ff5ce
#
_entry.id   15a53cab40f1725d2f74ecda3e8ff5ce
#
_cell.length_a   1.000
_cell.length_b   1.000
_cell.length_c   1.000
_cell.angle_alpha   90.00
_cell.angle_beta   90.00
_cell.angle_gamma   90.00
#
_symmetry.space_group_name_H-M   'P 1'
#
loop_
_entity.id
_entity.type
_entity.pdbx_description
1 polymer ?
#
loop_
_entity_poly.entity_id
_entity_poly.type
_entity_poly.pdbx_seq_one_letter_code
_entity_poly.pdbx_strand_id
1 'polypeptide(L)'
;MTGNPGLTTSSSNGGISENIFNLSSHSQIDLPPDGERLDASKLASIRKVAFAIGFIGLIASGILFFSPLAEKFIYSWLFGFYYFFSLALGGMFWMLLHHATNSGWGIAVRRIFENLACVIPFMALLVIPLLIPNLRDSLYEWTKHLTEISHEMHADGAVEAAAGAAMDQGHEDHSLRHAVHVKAQEDPHLYLLYHKYPYLNKTFFYIRAFGYFFALGLIALWMRSLSARQDEDGDHKWTYRMRRAACGFLPVFAVASTFAAIDYLKCLDYAWFSTMWGVYIFAGCALNSMALSILLVLFLKRMGHLKLVNQEHLHVMGKLMFAFVIFWAYITFSQYFLIWYANIPEETKYFITRNTGNWHIGSSALMWVHFVIPFLFLLPAWVKKSTKYVAMACIWNLCAHVLDYYMIIMPERFVSLASNAEMMAATNPSYSGAFLLDILAFATIG
;
A
#
# COMPACT_ATOMS: atom_id res chain seq x y z
N MET A 1 66.27 -41.84 42.58
CA MET A 1 67.19 -41.37 41.54
C MET A 1 66.40 -41.24 40.27
N THR A 2 66.58 -40.11 39.59
CA THR A 2 66.23 -39.73 38.21
C THR A 2 64.80 -39.38 37.98
N GLY A 3 64.61 -38.03 37.90
CA GLY A 3 63.38 -37.34 37.45
C GLY A 3 63.27 -37.40 35.94
N ASN A 4 62.00 -37.18 35.53
CA ASN A 4 61.63 -37.03 34.15
C ASN A 4 61.03 -35.63 33.94
N PRO A 5 61.52 -34.75 33.05
CA PRO A 5 60.94 -33.43 32.82
C PRO A 5 59.81 -33.53 31.83
N GLY A 6 58.67 -32.91 32.24
CA GLY A 6 57.44 -32.81 31.46
C GLY A 6 57.61 -31.99 30.19
N LEU A 7 57.10 -32.54 29.10
CA LEU A 7 56.87 -31.87 27.82
C LEU A 7 55.56 -30.97 27.92
N THR A 8 55.79 -29.70 27.92
CA THR A 8 54.68 -28.73 27.70
C THR A 8 54.38 -28.60 26.21
N THR A 9 53.30 -29.16 25.75
CA THR A 9 52.78 -28.89 24.41
C THR A 9 51.98 -27.59 24.44
N SER A 10 52.52 -26.54 23.88
CA SER A 10 51.80 -25.31 23.56
C SER A 10 50.91 -25.55 22.35
N SER A 11 49.61 -25.72 22.54
CA SER A 11 48.62 -25.64 21.46
C SER A 11 48.34 -24.20 21.17
N SER A 12 48.91 -23.65 20.11
CA SER A 12 48.49 -22.39 19.51
C SER A 12 47.20 -22.63 18.72
N ASN A 13 46.04 -22.58 19.40
CA ASN A 13 44.76 -22.43 18.71
C ASN A 13 44.57 -20.95 18.40
N GLY A 14 44.72 -20.59 17.13
CA GLY A 14 44.53 -19.28 16.61
C GLY A 14 43.09 -18.78 16.84
N GLY A 15 42.95 -17.81 17.75
CA GLY A 15 41.72 -17.13 18.01
C GLY A 15 41.33 -16.21 16.86
N ILE A 16 40.52 -16.74 15.93
CA ILE A 16 39.77 -15.92 14.94
C ILE A 16 38.29 -15.78 15.34
N SER A 17 37.81 -16.47 16.39
CA SER A 17 36.39 -16.48 16.73
C SER A 17 35.97 -15.55 17.87
N GLU A 18 36.88 -14.96 18.64
CA GLU A 18 36.50 -14.15 19.82
C GLU A 18 36.36 -12.65 19.59
N ASN A 19 36.79 -12.11 18.42
CA ASN A 19 36.73 -10.67 18.17
C ASN A 19 35.42 -10.17 17.46
N ILE A 20 34.50 -11.07 17.12
CA ILE A 20 33.25 -10.66 16.43
C ILE A 20 32.15 -10.27 17.43
N PHE A 21 32.26 -10.66 18.70
CA PHE A 21 31.24 -10.36 19.74
C PHE A 21 31.84 -9.72 21.01
N ASN A 22 32.85 -8.87 20.87
CA ASN A 22 33.31 -8.10 22.02
C ASN A 22 32.28 -6.97 22.34
N LEU A 23 31.17 -7.36 22.98
CA LEU A 23 30.08 -6.52 23.49
C LEU A 23 30.45 -5.78 24.80
N SER A 24 31.72 -5.80 25.20
CA SER A 24 32.18 -5.31 26.50
C SER A 24 32.33 -3.78 26.62
N SER A 25 31.92 -2.99 25.63
CA SER A 25 31.92 -1.52 25.72
C SER A 25 30.52 -0.89 25.61
N HIS A 26 29.45 -1.70 25.65
CA HIS A 26 28.11 -1.13 25.80
C HIS A 26 27.93 -0.76 27.28
N SER A 27 27.89 0.54 27.59
CA SER A 27 27.27 1.04 28.81
C SER A 27 25.99 0.24 29.03
N GLN A 28 25.85 -0.41 30.19
CA GLN A 28 24.63 -1.14 30.56
C GLN A 28 23.45 -0.20 30.33
N ILE A 29 22.62 -0.51 29.30
CA ILE A 29 21.42 0.25 29.05
C ILE A 29 20.46 -0.19 30.13
N ASP A 30 20.21 0.70 31.09
CA ASP A 30 19.29 0.47 32.19
C ASP A 30 17.86 0.50 31.65
N LEU A 31 17.34 -0.69 31.34
CA LEU A 31 15.95 -0.87 30.91
C LEU A 31 15.08 -1.06 32.15
N PRO A 32 13.89 -0.44 32.18
CA PRO A 32 12.93 -0.72 33.25
C PRO A 32 12.63 -2.23 33.34
N PRO A 33 12.46 -2.81 34.54
CA PRO A 33 12.18 -4.23 34.71
C PRO A 33 10.95 -4.72 33.92
N ASP A 34 9.95 -3.84 33.78
CA ASP A 34 8.70 -4.10 33.06
C ASP A 34 8.77 -3.73 31.55
N GLY A 35 9.96 -3.47 31.03
CA GLY A 35 10.17 -2.96 29.66
C GLY A 35 9.78 -1.49 29.47
N GLU A 36 10.07 -0.94 28.28
CA GLU A 36 9.70 0.42 27.94
C GLU A 36 8.22 0.50 27.54
N ARG A 37 7.39 1.11 28.39
CA ARG A 37 5.97 1.37 28.06
C ARG A 37 5.79 2.85 27.68
N LEU A 38 5.06 3.08 26.59
CA LEU A 38 4.72 4.44 26.15
C LEU A 38 3.63 5.00 27.08
N ASP A 39 3.90 6.12 27.72
CA ASP A 39 2.90 6.83 28.49
C ASP A 39 1.91 7.53 27.54
N ALA A 40 0.72 6.98 27.43
CA ALA A 40 -0.35 7.46 26.57
C ALA A 40 -0.80 8.91 26.93
N SER A 41 -0.54 9.36 28.15
CA SER A 41 -0.88 10.72 28.60
C SER A 41 -0.06 11.78 27.85
N LYS A 42 1.21 11.50 27.52
CA LYS A 42 2.10 12.39 26.79
C LYS A 42 1.64 12.62 25.34
N LEU A 43 0.90 11.70 24.77
CA LEU A 43 0.32 11.77 23.42
C LEU A 43 -1.13 12.25 23.41
N ALA A 44 -1.72 12.51 24.58
CA ALA A 44 -3.16 12.83 24.69
C ALA A 44 -3.55 14.06 23.84
N SER A 45 -2.72 15.11 23.82
CA SER A 45 -2.99 16.32 23.03
C SER A 45 -2.92 16.03 21.52
N ILE A 46 -1.88 15.33 21.07
CA ILE A 46 -1.72 14.96 19.65
C ILE A 46 -2.89 14.09 19.21
N ARG A 47 -3.26 13.08 20.02
CA ARG A 47 -4.39 12.19 19.74
C ARG A 47 -5.71 12.97 19.66
N LYS A 48 -5.99 13.90 20.59
CA LYS A 48 -7.21 14.73 20.57
C LYS A 48 -7.28 15.57 19.29
N VAL A 49 -6.17 16.20 18.90
CA VAL A 49 -6.09 17.03 17.68
C VAL A 49 -6.32 16.14 16.43
N ALA A 50 -5.65 14.99 16.34
CA ALA A 50 -5.84 14.07 15.22
C ALA A 50 -7.28 13.58 15.12
N PHE A 51 -7.91 13.18 16.24
CA PHE A 51 -9.33 12.80 16.24
C PHE A 51 -10.27 13.95 15.85
N ALA A 52 -9.99 15.19 16.27
CA ALA A 52 -10.79 16.34 15.91
C ALA A 52 -10.70 16.62 14.40
N ILE A 53 -9.49 16.59 13.81
CA ILE A 53 -9.27 16.76 12.37
C ILE A 53 -9.98 15.66 11.59
N GLY A 54 -9.78 14.39 11.97
CA GLY A 54 -10.43 13.26 11.31
C GLY A 54 -11.96 13.30 11.40
N PHE A 55 -12.52 13.68 12.56
CA PHE A 55 -13.97 13.79 12.74
C PHE A 55 -14.59 14.92 11.92
N ILE A 56 -13.96 16.11 11.91
CA ILE A 56 -14.39 17.24 11.06
C ILE A 56 -14.30 16.85 9.59
N GLY A 57 -13.20 16.19 9.20
CA GLY A 57 -12.99 15.70 7.85
C GLY A 57 -14.05 14.68 7.42
N LEU A 58 -14.42 13.73 8.29
CA LEU A 58 -15.50 12.76 8.01
C LEU A 58 -16.85 13.42 7.79
N ILE A 59 -17.20 14.44 8.59
CA ILE A 59 -18.43 15.21 8.41
C ILE A 59 -18.41 15.93 7.05
N ALA A 60 -17.31 16.64 6.74
CA ALA A 60 -17.16 17.35 5.48
C ALA A 60 -17.21 16.39 4.27
N SER A 61 -16.56 15.24 4.37
CA SER A 61 -16.59 14.19 3.36
C SER A 61 -17.99 13.61 3.17
N GLY A 62 -18.71 13.38 4.28
CA GLY A 62 -20.11 12.95 4.25
C GLY A 62 -20.98 13.93 3.46
N ILE A 63 -20.85 15.24 3.72
CA ILE A 63 -21.58 16.28 2.98
C ILE A 63 -21.23 16.23 1.48
N LEU A 64 -19.96 16.07 1.14
CA LEU A 64 -19.50 16.01 -0.26
C LEU A 64 -20.03 14.80 -1.01
N PHE A 65 -20.18 13.64 -0.36
CA PHE A 65 -20.73 12.44 -0.99
C PHE A 65 -22.23 12.59 -1.38
N PHE A 66 -22.95 13.51 -0.75
CA PHE A 66 -24.32 13.84 -1.10
C PHE A 66 -24.45 15.12 -1.95
N SER A 67 -23.36 15.70 -2.41
CA SER A 67 -23.32 16.90 -3.23
C SER A 67 -23.13 16.57 -4.72
N PRO A 68 -23.36 17.54 -5.64
CA PRO A 68 -23.01 17.36 -7.06
C PRO A 68 -21.53 17.14 -7.33
N LEU A 69 -20.67 17.32 -6.33
CA LEU A 69 -19.23 17.08 -6.42
C LEU A 69 -18.84 15.63 -6.08
N ALA A 70 -19.79 14.77 -5.72
CA ALA A 70 -19.55 13.41 -5.27
C ALA A 70 -18.72 12.58 -6.29
N GLU A 71 -19.04 12.68 -7.58
CA GLU A 71 -18.34 12.00 -8.67
C GLU A 71 -16.85 12.42 -8.78
N LYS A 72 -16.52 13.67 -8.52
CA LYS A 72 -15.13 14.14 -8.47
C LYS A 72 -14.47 13.76 -7.16
N PHE A 73 -15.21 13.83 -6.06
CA PHE A 73 -14.69 13.59 -4.72
C PHE A 73 -14.34 12.12 -4.47
N ILE A 74 -15.03 11.16 -5.13
CA ILE A 74 -14.73 9.75 -4.95
C ILE A 74 -13.31 9.38 -5.42
N TYR A 75 -12.77 10.05 -6.45
CA TYR A 75 -11.37 9.87 -6.87
C TYR A 75 -10.40 10.42 -5.82
N SER A 76 -10.72 11.57 -5.23
CA SER A 76 -9.94 12.15 -4.13
C SER A 76 -9.96 11.24 -2.89
N TRP A 77 -11.13 10.63 -2.61
CA TRP A 77 -11.27 9.65 -1.54
C TRP A 77 -10.43 8.39 -1.79
N LEU A 78 -10.49 7.83 -3.00
CA LEU A 78 -9.66 6.70 -3.39
C LEU A 78 -8.16 7.01 -3.24
N PHE A 79 -7.74 8.19 -3.64
CA PHE A 79 -6.36 8.66 -3.52
C PHE A 79 -5.89 8.67 -2.06
N GLY A 80 -6.60 9.33 -1.17
CA GLY A 80 -6.29 9.35 0.27
C GLY A 80 -6.34 7.95 0.87
N PHE A 81 -7.43 7.20 0.61
CA PHE A 81 -7.62 5.84 1.09
C PHE A 81 -6.44 4.93 0.70
N TYR A 82 -6.08 4.91 -0.58
CA TYR A 82 -5.04 3.98 -1.05
C TYR A 82 -3.65 4.37 -0.59
N TYR A 83 -3.36 5.66 -0.46
CA TYR A 83 -2.10 6.14 0.11
C TYR A 83 -1.86 5.58 1.52
N PHE A 84 -2.82 5.76 2.45
CA PHE A 84 -2.68 5.26 3.82
C PHE A 84 -2.78 3.73 3.91
N PHE A 85 -3.59 3.10 3.06
CA PHE A 85 -3.64 1.65 2.95
C PHE A 85 -2.30 1.06 2.50
N SER A 86 -1.61 1.72 1.59
CA SER A 86 -0.27 1.30 1.13
C SER A 86 0.77 1.29 2.27
N LEU A 87 0.71 2.27 3.17
CA LEU A 87 1.58 2.33 4.35
C LEU A 87 1.31 1.16 5.30
N ALA A 88 0.04 0.82 5.50
CA ALA A 88 -0.36 -0.33 6.32
C ALA A 88 0.04 -1.67 5.69
N LEU A 89 -0.13 -1.82 4.36
CA LEU A 89 0.34 -2.99 3.60
C LEU A 89 1.85 -3.16 3.71
N GLY A 90 2.62 -2.09 3.54
CA GLY A 90 4.06 -2.15 3.70
C GLY A 90 4.49 -2.46 5.13
N GLY A 91 3.78 -1.95 6.15
CA GLY A 91 3.99 -2.33 7.55
C GLY A 91 3.78 -3.82 7.77
N MET A 92 2.73 -4.38 7.17
CA MET A 92 2.46 -5.82 7.20
C MET A 92 3.56 -6.64 6.52
N PHE A 93 4.03 -6.21 5.37
CA PHE A 93 5.18 -6.84 4.70
C PHE A 93 6.40 -6.90 5.61
N TRP A 94 6.80 -5.78 6.21
CA TRP A 94 7.97 -5.72 7.09
C TRP A 94 7.79 -6.56 8.35
N MET A 95 6.57 -6.61 8.92
CA MET A 95 6.23 -7.48 10.03
C MET A 95 6.42 -8.95 9.64
N LEU A 96 5.84 -9.40 8.55
CA LEU A 96 5.94 -10.78 8.09
C LEU A 96 7.38 -11.15 7.73
N LEU A 97 8.10 -10.27 7.02
CA LEU A 97 9.50 -10.48 6.65
C LEU A 97 10.39 -10.60 7.89
N HIS A 98 10.20 -9.72 8.90
CA HIS A 98 10.95 -9.79 10.16
C HIS A 98 10.81 -11.16 10.83
N HIS A 99 9.59 -11.66 10.98
CA HIS A 99 9.34 -12.94 11.61
C HIS A 99 9.83 -14.12 10.77
N ALA A 100 9.64 -14.09 9.45
CA ALA A 100 10.09 -15.16 8.55
C ALA A 100 11.61 -15.32 8.54
N THR A 101 12.34 -14.19 8.51
CA THR A 101 13.82 -14.18 8.46
C THR A 101 14.47 -14.22 9.85
N ASN A 102 13.69 -14.07 10.93
CA ASN A 102 14.20 -13.93 12.30
C ASN A 102 15.28 -12.83 12.40
N SER A 103 15.01 -11.67 11.84
CA SER A 103 15.99 -10.59 11.69
C SER A 103 16.30 -9.91 13.03
N GLY A 104 17.58 -9.91 13.43
CA GLY A 104 18.02 -9.34 14.71
C GLY A 104 17.79 -7.82 14.82
N TRP A 105 17.99 -7.07 13.71
CA TRP A 105 17.78 -5.61 13.69
C TRP A 105 16.32 -5.21 13.93
N GLY A 106 15.37 -6.07 13.53
CA GLY A 106 13.95 -5.77 13.62
C GLY A 106 13.36 -5.93 15.02
N ILE A 107 14.02 -6.61 15.95
CA ILE A 107 13.50 -6.90 17.29
C ILE A 107 13.08 -5.61 18.01
N ALA A 108 13.92 -4.58 17.96
CA ALA A 108 13.66 -3.32 18.64
C ALA A 108 12.55 -2.47 17.98
N VAL A 109 12.25 -2.69 16.69
CA VAL A 109 11.30 -1.89 15.92
C VAL A 109 10.07 -2.66 15.46
N ARG A 110 10.00 -3.98 15.69
CA ARG A 110 8.90 -4.85 15.23
C ARG A 110 7.52 -4.34 15.59
N ARG A 111 7.38 -3.74 16.77
CA ARG A 111 6.10 -3.19 17.25
C ARG A 111 5.53 -2.10 16.39
N ILE A 112 6.40 -1.33 15.73
CA ILE A 112 5.98 -0.27 14.81
C ILE A 112 5.33 -0.90 13.59
N PHE A 113 5.96 -1.92 13.00
CA PHE A 113 5.41 -2.64 11.86
C PHE A 113 4.10 -3.38 12.20
N GLU A 114 4.04 -4.03 13.37
CA GLU A 114 2.83 -4.69 13.86
C GLU A 114 1.68 -3.68 14.03
N ASN A 115 1.94 -2.51 14.59
CA ASN A 115 0.94 -1.47 14.78
C ASN A 115 0.45 -0.89 13.44
N LEU A 116 1.36 -0.68 12.46
CA LEU A 116 0.98 -0.26 11.12
C LEU A 116 0.09 -1.31 10.43
N ALA A 117 0.43 -2.60 10.54
CA ALA A 117 -0.39 -3.68 10.00
C ALA A 117 -1.78 -3.75 10.65
N CYS A 118 -1.89 -3.49 11.96
CA CYS A 118 -3.15 -3.50 12.68
C CYS A 118 -4.11 -2.36 12.30
N VAL A 119 -3.70 -1.41 11.46
CA VAL A 119 -4.59 -0.39 10.88
C VAL A 119 -5.48 -0.98 9.78
N ILE A 120 -5.06 -2.07 9.11
CA ILE A 120 -5.77 -2.66 7.97
C ILE A 120 -7.25 -2.96 8.26
N PRO A 121 -7.66 -3.60 9.39
CA PRO A 121 -9.07 -3.83 9.66
C PRO A 121 -9.91 -2.55 9.71
N PHE A 122 -9.34 -1.44 10.20
CA PHE A 122 -10.03 -0.14 10.25
C PHE A 122 -10.18 0.49 8.87
N MET A 123 -9.23 0.22 7.96
CA MET A 123 -9.32 0.65 6.57
C MET A 123 -10.53 0.04 5.83
N ALA A 124 -11.06 -1.09 6.30
CA ALA A 124 -12.29 -1.68 5.76
C ALA A 124 -13.50 -0.74 5.86
N LEU A 125 -13.54 0.15 6.85
CA LEU A 125 -14.60 1.17 6.96
C LEU A 125 -14.45 2.26 5.91
N LEU A 126 -13.22 2.61 5.57
CA LEU A 126 -12.91 3.66 4.60
C LEU A 126 -13.08 3.21 3.14
N VAL A 127 -13.20 1.90 2.90
CA VAL A 127 -13.51 1.38 1.56
C VAL A 127 -15.01 1.47 1.23
N ILE A 128 -15.89 1.61 2.24
CA ILE A 128 -17.34 1.60 2.05
C ILE A 128 -17.82 2.62 0.99
N PRO A 129 -17.36 3.89 0.96
CA PRO A 129 -17.76 4.83 -0.08
C PRO A 129 -17.45 4.37 -1.50
N LEU A 130 -16.35 3.63 -1.70
CA LEU A 130 -15.96 3.08 -3.01
C LEU A 130 -16.89 1.96 -3.49
N LEU A 131 -17.68 1.38 -2.58
CA LEU A 131 -18.60 0.27 -2.86
C LEU A 131 -20.04 0.74 -3.05
N ILE A 132 -20.38 2.01 -2.77
CA ILE A 132 -21.73 2.57 -3.00
C ILE A 132 -21.98 2.59 -4.50
N PRO A 133 -23.11 2.02 -5.00
CA PRO A 133 -23.34 1.80 -6.43
C PRO A 133 -23.10 3.03 -7.31
N ASN A 134 -23.72 4.16 -7.01
CA ASN A 134 -23.57 5.40 -7.81
C ASN A 134 -22.13 5.93 -7.83
N LEU A 135 -21.44 5.91 -6.68
CA LEU A 135 -20.06 6.38 -6.57
C LEU A 135 -19.08 5.40 -7.22
N ARG A 136 -19.33 4.11 -7.08
CA ARG A 136 -18.54 3.06 -7.74
C ARG A 136 -18.64 3.17 -9.27
N ASP A 137 -19.85 3.38 -9.79
CA ASP A 137 -20.08 3.46 -11.23
C ASP A 137 -19.49 4.74 -11.84
N SER A 138 -19.34 5.82 -11.04
CA SER A 138 -18.56 7.00 -11.44
C SER A 138 -17.06 6.75 -11.43
N LEU A 139 -16.58 5.81 -10.60
CA LEU A 139 -15.15 5.51 -10.45
C LEU A 139 -14.67 4.46 -11.44
N TYR A 140 -15.48 3.42 -11.68
CA TYR A 140 -15.13 2.27 -12.52
C TYR A 140 -16.06 2.16 -13.73
N GLU A 141 -15.52 2.47 -14.91
CA GLU A 141 -16.26 2.44 -16.17
C GLU A 141 -16.91 1.07 -16.46
N TRP A 142 -16.24 -0.03 -16.12
CA TRP A 142 -16.80 -1.37 -16.31
C TRP A 142 -18.05 -1.63 -15.47
N THR A 143 -18.17 -1.05 -14.27
CA THR A 143 -19.38 -1.19 -13.45
C THR A 143 -20.53 -0.34 -13.99
N LYS A 144 -20.20 0.82 -14.57
CA LYS A 144 -21.16 1.71 -15.24
C LYS A 144 -21.78 0.99 -16.44
N HIS A 145 -20.97 0.41 -17.32
CA HIS A 145 -21.48 -0.38 -18.47
C HIS A 145 -22.38 -1.52 -18.02
N LEU A 146 -22.00 -2.28 -16.99
CA LEU A 146 -22.86 -3.35 -16.47
C LEU A 146 -24.17 -2.83 -15.86
N THR A 147 -24.17 -1.62 -15.28
CA THR A 147 -25.38 -1.00 -14.75
C THR A 147 -26.30 -0.56 -15.89
N GLU A 148 -25.76 0.10 -16.92
CA GLU A 148 -26.50 0.55 -18.10
C GLU A 148 -27.17 -0.63 -18.82
N ILE A 149 -26.41 -1.70 -19.10
CA ILE A 149 -26.94 -2.92 -19.75
C ILE A 149 -28.04 -3.56 -18.89
N SER A 150 -27.86 -3.62 -17.57
CA SER A 150 -28.89 -4.15 -16.66
C SER A 150 -30.18 -3.32 -16.71
N HIS A 151 -30.07 -1.98 -16.73
CA HIS A 151 -31.24 -1.10 -16.83
C HIS A 151 -31.98 -1.26 -18.17
N GLU A 152 -31.28 -1.38 -19.28
CA GLU A 152 -31.89 -1.61 -20.60
C GLU A 152 -32.62 -2.94 -20.64
N MET A 153 -32.01 -4.02 -20.11
CA MET A 153 -32.68 -5.33 -20.02
C MET A 153 -34.02 -5.27 -19.25
N HIS A 154 -34.07 -4.47 -18.18
CA HIS A 154 -35.30 -4.30 -17.40
C HIS A 154 -36.33 -3.41 -18.13
N ALA A 155 -35.89 -2.42 -18.91
CA ALA A 155 -36.74 -1.52 -19.66
C ALA A 155 -37.41 -2.24 -20.86
N ASP A 156 -36.69 -3.14 -21.54
CA ASP A 156 -37.19 -3.83 -22.74
C ASP A 156 -38.18 -4.97 -22.43
N GLY A 157 -38.57 -5.15 -21.15
CA GLY A 157 -39.59 -6.14 -20.75
C GLY A 157 -39.17 -7.60 -20.96
N ALA A 158 -37.98 -7.87 -21.46
CA ALA A 158 -37.47 -9.20 -21.71
C ALA A 158 -37.28 -10.03 -20.39
N VAL A 159 -37.24 -9.35 -19.26
CA VAL A 159 -37.05 -9.95 -17.92
C VAL A 159 -38.38 -10.28 -17.24
N GLU A 160 -39.49 -9.59 -17.58
CA GLU A 160 -40.79 -9.90 -16.97
C GLU A 160 -41.32 -11.28 -17.35
N ALA A 161 -41.03 -11.77 -18.55
CA ALA A 161 -41.39 -13.13 -18.98
C ALA A 161 -40.57 -14.23 -18.27
N ALA A 162 -39.35 -13.90 -17.82
CA ALA A 162 -38.48 -14.83 -17.08
C ALA A 162 -38.63 -14.68 -15.54
N ALA A 163 -39.07 -13.51 -15.04
CA ALA A 163 -39.26 -13.20 -13.62
C ALA A 163 -40.48 -13.85 -12.98
N GLY A 164 -41.34 -14.49 -13.74
CA GLY A 164 -42.40 -15.36 -13.22
C GLY A 164 -41.93 -16.68 -12.57
N ALA A 165 -40.63 -16.99 -12.69
CA ALA A 165 -39.99 -18.10 -12.01
C ALA A 165 -38.85 -17.58 -11.12
N ALA A 166 -39.08 -17.65 -9.82
CA ALA A 166 -38.12 -17.46 -8.70
C ALA A 166 -36.83 -16.68 -9.03
N MET A 167 -36.71 -15.45 -8.54
CA MET A 167 -35.49 -14.63 -8.56
C MET A 167 -34.38 -15.36 -7.79
N ASP A 168 -33.58 -16.13 -8.50
CA ASP A 168 -32.28 -16.62 -8.02
C ASP A 168 -31.21 -15.66 -8.57
N GLN A 169 -30.36 -15.08 -7.69
CA GLN A 169 -29.27 -14.15 -8.06
C GLN A 169 -28.33 -14.77 -9.13
N GLY A 170 -28.21 -16.10 -9.16
CA GLY A 170 -27.46 -16.81 -10.19
C GLY A 170 -28.07 -16.70 -11.58
N HIS A 171 -29.38 -16.52 -11.69
CA HIS A 171 -30.10 -16.39 -12.98
C HIS A 171 -29.93 -14.98 -13.56
N GLU A 172 -29.93 -13.95 -12.71
CA GLU A 172 -29.71 -12.56 -13.11
C GLU A 172 -28.27 -12.34 -13.63
N ASP A 173 -27.27 -12.92 -12.97
CA ASP A 173 -25.87 -12.83 -13.40
C ASP A 173 -25.64 -13.55 -14.76
N HIS A 174 -26.31 -14.68 -14.98
CA HIS A 174 -26.24 -15.40 -16.26
C HIS A 174 -26.90 -14.62 -17.39
N SER A 175 -28.05 -13.99 -17.15
CA SER A 175 -28.77 -13.20 -18.15
C SER A 175 -28.01 -11.91 -18.49
N LEU A 176 -27.42 -11.25 -17.50
CA LEU A 176 -26.57 -10.06 -17.70
C LEU A 176 -25.30 -10.41 -18.52
N ARG A 177 -24.67 -11.53 -18.23
CA ARG A 177 -23.53 -12.01 -19.01
C ARG A 177 -23.89 -12.27 -20.48
N HIS A 178 -25.07 -12.83 -20.74
CA HIS A 178 -25.58 -13.06 -22.10
C HIS A 178 -25.84 -11.73 -22.82
N ALA A 179 -26.44 -10.75 -22.15
CA ALA A 179 -26.68 -9.41 -22.73
C ALA A 179 -25.37 -8.68 -23.06
N VAL A 180 -24.37 -8.77 -22.17
CA VAL A 180 -23.02 -8.25 -22.44
C VAL A 180 -22.41 -8.96 -23.67
N HIS A 181 -22.62 -10.26 -23.83
CA HIS A 181 -22.13 -11.02 -25.01
C HIS A 181 -22.76 -10.53 -26.31
N VAL A 182 -24.08 -10.30 -26.32
CA VAL A 182 -24.78 -9.82 -27.52
C VAL A 182 -24.27 -8.43 -27.91
N LYS A 183 -24.19 -7.48 -26.98
CA LYS A 183 -23.66 -6.14 -27.22
C LYS A 183 -22.18 -6.10 -27.57
N ALA A 184 -21.41 -7.07 -27.06
CA ALA A 184 -19.99 -7.21 -27.36
C ALA A 184 -19.69 -7.58 -28.84
N GLN A 185 -20.70 -7.99 -29.62
CA GLN A 185 -20.55 -8.22 -31.05
C GLN A 185 -20.49 -6.91 -31.84
N GLU A 186 -21.04 -5.84 -31.29
CA GLU A 186 -21.13 -4.52 -31.94
C GLU A 186 -20.06 -3.53 -31.42
N ASP A 187 -19.62 -3.67 -30.15
CA ASP A 187 -18.69 -2.76 -29.50
C ASP A 187 -17.41 -3.48 -29.00
N PRO A 188 -16.21 -3.14 -29.55
CA PRO A 188 -14.95 -3.73 -29.12
C PRO A 188 -14.62 -3.53 -27.63
N HIS A 189 -15.09 -2.46 -26.98
CA HIS A 189 -14.89 -2.24 -25.55
C HIS A 189 -15.70 -3.24 -24.72
N LEU A 190 -16.94 -3.51 -25.10
CA LEU A 190 -17.80 -4.51 -24.46
C LEU A 190 -17.32 -5.94 -24.72
N TYR A 191 -16.70 -6.20 -25.87
CA TYR A 191 -16.05 -7.48 -26.16
C TYR A 191 -14.97 -7.81 -25.10
N LEU A 192 -14.14 -6.83 -24.75
CA LEU A 192 -13.12 -7.01 -23.73
C LEU A 192 -13.73 -7.23 -22.34
N LEU A 193 -14.81 -6.51 -22.02
CA LEU A 193 -15.54 -6.68 -20.76
C LEU A 193 -16.16 -8.08 -20.66
N TYR A 194 -16.75 -8.61 -21.75
CA TYR A 194 -17.30 -9.95 -21.78
C TYR A 194 -16.25 -11.02 -21.43
N HIS A 195 -15.03 -10.92 -22.00
CA HIS A 195 -13.96 -11.86 -21.72
C HIS A 195 -13.42 -11.76 -20.27
N LYS A 196 -13.50 -10.58 -19.68
CA LYS A 196 -13.10 -10.32 -18.28
C LYS A 196 -14.27 -10.53 -17.29
N TYR A 197 -15.50 -10.80 -17.75
CA TYR A 197 -16.69 -10.92 -16.91
C TYR A 197 -16.56 -11.92 -15.76
N PRO A 198 -15.90 -13.09 -15.91
CA PRO A 198 -15.71 -14.01 -14.79
C PRO A 198 -14.98 -13.37 -13.60
N TYR A 199 -14.18 -12.34 -13.85
CA TYR A 199 -13.48 -11.59 -12.83
C TYR A 199 -14.13 -10.23 -12.53
N LEU A 200 -14.56 -9.50 -13.57
CA LEU A 200 -15.17 -8.15 -13.50
C LEU A 200 -16.70 -8.25 -13.48
N ASN A 201 -17.26 -8.90 -12.47
CA ASN A 201 -18.66 -8.84 -12.13
C ASN A 201 -18.86 -8.20 -10.74
N LYS A 202 -20.00 -7.55 -10.53
CA LYS A 202 -20.28 -6.75 -9.32
C LYS A 202 -20.23 -7.60 -8.05
N THR A 203 -20.87 -8.77 -8.05
CA THR A 203 -20.95 -9.67 -6.89
C THR A 203 -19.57 -10.13 -6.45
N PHE A 204 -18.76 -10.62 -7.40
CA PHE A 204 -17.42 -11.10 -7.11
C PHE A 204 -16.47 -9.96 -6.69
N PHE A 205 -16.67 -8.74 -7.23
CA PHE A 205 -15.93 -7.55 -6.80
C PHE A 205 -16.18 -7.23 -5.32
N TYR A 206 -17.44 -7.27 -4.86
CA TYR A 206 -17.76 -7.07 -3.44
C TYR A 206 -17.15 -8.15 -2.54
N ILE A 207 -17.24 -9.43 -2.95
CA ILE A 207 -16.65 -10.54 -2.19
C ILE A 207 -15.15 -10.35 -2.05
N ARG A 208 -14.45 -9.98 -3.13
CA ARG A 208 -13.00 -9.73 -3.09
C ARG A 208 -12.66 -8.52 -2.23
N ALA A 209 -13.40 -7.41 -2.39
CA ALA A 209 -13.18 -6.19 -1.64
C ALA A 209 -13.19 -6.42 -0.12
N PHE A 210 -14.19 -7.14 0.39
CA PHE A 210 -14.23 -7.53 1.80
C PHE A 210 -13.22 -8.62 2.14
N GLY A 211 -12.99 -9.57 1.23
CA GLY A 211 -12.05 -10.67 1.40
C GLY A 211 -10.62 -10.21 1.67
N TYR A 212 -10.15 -9.14 1.03
CA TYR A 212 -8.81 -8.58 1.26
C TYR A 212 -8.67 -8.08 2.70
N PHE A 213 -9.61 -7.28 3.19
CA PHE A 213 -9.55 -6.76 4.56
C PHE A 213 -9.72 -7.85 5.60
N PHE A 214 -10.58 -8.83 5.33
CA PHE A 214 -10.76 -9.97 6.22
C PHE A 214 -9.48 -10.79 6.34
N ALA A 215 -8.89 -11.20 5.20
CA ALA A 215 -7.69 -12.03 5.19
C ALA A 215 -6.49 -11.29 5.81
N LEU A 216 -6.20 -10.07 5.33
CA LEU A 216 -5.07 -9.27 5.81
C LEU A 216 -5.28 -8.82 7.25
N GLY A 217 -6.50 -8.42 7.62
CA GLY A 217 -6.85 -8.03 8.99
C GLY A 217 -6.70 -9.20 9.98
N LEU A 218 -7.17 -10.39 9.59
CA LEU A 218 -7.00 -11.60 10.41
C LEU A 218 -5.53 -11.92 10.65
N ILE A 219 -4.71 -11.86 9.60
CA ILE A 219 -3.26 -12.08 9.70
C ILE A 219 -2.62 -11.06 10.64
N ALA A 220 -2.93 -9.76 10.48
CA ALA A 220 -2.38 -8.69 11.31
C ALA A 220 -2.72 -8.90 12.79
N LEU A 221 -4.01 -9.12 13.11
CA LEU A 221 -4.49 -9.30 14.47
C LEU A 221 -3.95 -10.58 15.09
N TRP A 222 -3.88 -11.67 14.33
CA TRP A 222 -3.35 -12.93 14.83
C TRP A 222 -1.85 -12.84 15.13
N MET A 223 -1.04 -12.29 14.21
CA MET A 223 0.39 -12.07 14.45
C MET A 223 0.61 -11.16 15.67
N ARG A 224 -0.19 -10.10 15.79
CA ARG A 224 -0.14 -9.20 16.94
C ARG A 224 -0.48 -9.92 18.26
N SER A 225 -1.48 -10.80 18.25
CA SER A 225 -1.86 -11.57 19.45
C SER A 225 -0.75 -12.52 19.92
N LEU A 226 -0.08 -13.20 18.99
CA LEU A 226 1.06 -14.07 19.30
C LEU A 226 2.24 -13.25 19.87
N SER A 227 2.48 -12.08 19.27
CA SER A 227 3.54 -11.18 19.72
C SER A 227 3.25 -10.60 21.11
N ALA A 228 1.98 -10.29 21.43
CA ALA A 228 1.59 -9.84 22.77
C ALA A 228 1.76 -10.93 23.83
N ARG A 229 1.39 -12.17 23.52
CA ARG A 229 1.62 -13.32 24.43
C ARG A 229 3.10 -13.55 24.71
N GLN A 230 3.98 -13.31 23.72
CA GLN A 230 5.40 -13.41 23.95
C GLN A 230 5.91 -12.35 24.95
N ASP A 231 5.31 -11.17 24.97
CA ASP A 231 5.68 -10.13 25.94
C ASP A 231 5.24 -10.49 27.38
N GLU A 232 4.19 -11.30 27.53
CA GLU A 232 3.66 -11.69 28.84
C GLU A 232 4.50 -12.82 29.49
N ASP A 233 4.84 -13.87 28.74
CA ASP A 233 5.51 -15.05 29.25
C ASP A 233 7.01 -15.19 28.88
N GLY A 234 7.49 -14.38 27.91
CA GLY A 234 8.87 -14.40 27.44
C GLY A 234 9.27 -15.70 26.70
N ASP A 235 8.35 -16.62 26.43
CA ASP A 235 8.66 -17.95 25.92
C ASP A 235 9.03 -17.91 24.42
N HIS A 236 10.15 -18.53 24.08
CA HIS A 236 10.64 -18.66 22.70
C HIS A 236 9.70 -19.46 21.77
N LYS A 237 8.76 -20.26 22.32
CA LYS A 237 7.75 -20.97 21.52
C LYS A 237 6.96 -20.04 20.60
N TRP A 238 6.70 -18.80 21.06
CA TRP A 238 5.96 -17.81 20.28
C TRP A 238 6.75 -17.31 19.07
N THR A 239 8.07 -17.14 19.21
CA THR A 239 8.97 -16.81 18.08
C THR A 239 8.88 -17.87 16.99
N TYR A 240 8.95 -19.15 17.35
CA TYR A 240 8.84 -20.24 16.38
C TYR A 240 7.45 -20.30 15.72
N ARG A 241 6.40 -20.06 16.48
CA ARG A 241 5.03 -19.99 15.92
C ARG A 241 4.87 -18.83 14.94
N MET A 242 5.31 -17.63 15.32
CA MET A 242 5.25 -16.45 14.45
C MET A 242 6.09 -16.65 13.19
N ARG A 243 7.29 -17.25 13.30
CA ARG A 243 8.14 -17.54 12.13
C ARG A 243 7.44 -18.49 11.16
N ARG A 244 6.91 -19.60 11.66
CA ARG A 244 6.19 -20.58 10.83
C ARG A 244 4.96 -19.95 10.17
N ALA A 245 4.18 -19.18 10.92
CA ALA A 245 3.01 -18.48 10.44
C ALA A 245 3.37 -17.44 9.37
N ALA A 246 4.40 -16.64 9.59
CA ALA A 246 4.85 -15.62 8.65
C ALA A 246 5.27 -16.22 7.29
N CYS A 247 5.95 -17.38 7.29
CA CYS A 247 6.28 -18.08 6.04
C CYS A 247 5.03 -18.51 5.25
N GLY A 248 3.96 -18.94 5.94
CA GLY A 248 2.69 -19.28 5.29
C GLY A 248 1.87 -18.05 4.87
N PHE A 249 1.96 -16.95 5.60
CA PHE A 249 1.20 -15.74 5.32
C PHE A 249 1.82 -14.83 4.25
N LEU A 250 3.12 -14.90 4.01
CA LEU A 250 3.75 -14.12 2.95
C LEU A 250 3.14 -14.36 1.56
N PRO A 251 2.90 -15.61 1.11
CA PRO A 251 2.18 -15.83 -0.16
C PRO A 251 0.75 -15.29 -0.15
N VAL A 252 0.02 -15.45 0.96
CA VAL A 252 -1.36 -14.92 1.09
C VAL A 252 -1.34 -13.39 1.00
N PHE A 253 -0.39 -12.74 1.68
CA PHE A 253 -0.18 -11.31 1.59
C PHE A 253 0.14 -10.87 0.15
N ALA A 254 1.05 -11.56 -0.54
CA ALA A 254 1.43 -11.24 -1.90
C ALA A 254 0.24 -11.30 -2.86
N VAL A 255 -0.58 -12.37 -2.77
CA VAL A 255 -1.79 -12.53 -3.58
C VAL A 255 -2.82 -11.45 -3.23
N ALA A 256 -3.16 -11.28 -1.95
CA ALA A 256 -4.19 -10.33 -1.53
C ALA A 256 -3.81 -8.88 -1.86
N SER A 257 -2.57 -8.46 -1.62
CA SER A 257 -2.12 -7.10 -1.94
C SER A 257 -2.06 -6.83 -3.45
N THR A 258 -1.66 -7.82 -4.25
CA THR A 258 -1.64 -7.71 -5.71
C THR A 258 -3.06 -7.56 -6.28
N PHE A 259 -3.99 -8.41 -5.85
CA PHE A 259 -5.37 -8.33 -6.34
C PHE A 259 -6.09 -7.07 -5.81
N ALA A 260 -5.80 -6.62 -4.59
CA ALA A 260 -6.29 -5.33 -4.12
C ALA A 260 -5.78 -4.15 -4.96
N ALA A 261 -4.51 -4.17 -5.38
CA ALA A 261 -3.95 -3.16 -6.28
C ALA A 261 -4.60 -3.20 -7.68
N ILE A 262 -4.96 -4.39 -8.16
CA ILE A 262 -5.68 -4.57 -9.42
C ILE A 262 -7.10 -4.02 -9.29
N ASP A 263 -7.85 -4.42 -8.28
CA ASP A 263 -9.26 -4.07 -8.13
C ASP A 263 -9.46 -2.58 -7.85
N TYR A 264 -8.66 -1.97 -6.98
CA TYR A 264 -8.85 -0.57 -6.60
C TYR A 264 -8.17 0.44 -7.52
N LEU A 265 -7.02 0.11 -8.10
CA LEU A 265 -6.25 1.07 -8.90
C LEU A 265 -6.24 0.74 -10.39
N LYS A 266 -5.91 -0.52 -10.74
CA LYS A 266 -5.77 -0.90 -12.15
C LYS A 266 -7.11 -0.92 -12.87
N CYS A 267 -8.19 -1.32 -12.20
CA CYS A 267 -9.54 -1.36 -12.76
C CYS A 267 -10.17 0.03 -12.99
N LEU A 268 -9.49 1.13 -12.67
CA LEU A 268 -9.85 2.47 -13.13
C LEU A 268 -9.83 2.54 -14.67
N ASP A 269 -8.85 1.91 -15.31
CA ASP A 269 -8.84 1.60 -16.75
C ASP A 269 -8.88 0.07 -16.89
N TYR A 270 -10.09 -0.49 -17.09
CA TYR A 270 -10.27 -1.94 -17.19
C TYR A 270 -9.73 -2.51 -18.51
N ALA A 271 -9.57 -1.68 -19.53
CA ALA A 271 -9.03 -2.09 -20.82
C ALA A 271 -7.53 -2.35 -20.74
N TRP A 272 -6.80 -1.51 -20.01
CA TRP A 272 -5.37 -1.67 -19.83
C TRP A 272 -4.99 -2.83 -18.89
N PHE A 273 -3.81 -3.43 -19.08
CA PHE A 273 -3.28 -4.44 -18.18
C PHE A 273 -1.75 -4.37 -18.08
N SER A 274 -1.23 -4.80 -16.94
CA SER A 274 0.20 -5.00 -16.72
C SER A 274 0.42 -6.07 -15.65
N THR A 275 1.22 -7.08 -15.96
CA THR A 275 1.57 -8.14 -15.02
C THR A 275 2.47 -7.64 -13.89
N MET A 276 3.22 -6.55 -14.10
CA MET A 276 4.11 -5.94 -13.12
C MET A 276 3.40 -5.00 -12.15
N TRP A 277 2.09 -4.74 -12.35
CA TRP A 277 1.34 -3.76 -11.56
C TRP A 277 1.38 -4.02 -10.07
N GLY A 278 1.09 -5.25 -9.64
CA GLY A 278 1.13 -5.63 -8.23
C GLY A 278 2.50 -5.44 -7.59
N VAL A 279 3.58 -5.75 -8.34
CA VAL A 279 4.96 -5.60 -7.86
C VAL A 279 5.35 -4.12 -7.78
N TYR A 280 4.91 -3.30 -8.73
CA TYR A 280 5.11 -1.86 -8.71
C TYR A 280 4.48 -1.22 -7.46
N ILE A 281 3.21 -1.48 -7.21
CA ILE A 281 2.51 -0.99 -6.02
C ILE A 281 3.17 -1.50 -4.73
N PHE A 282 3.51 -2.79 -4.68
CA PHE A 282 4.20 -3.39 -3.54
C PHE A 282 5.55 -2.70 -3.24
N ALA A 283 6.34 -2.38 -4.27
CA ALA A 283 7.62 -1.70 -4.09
C ALA A 283 7.44 -0.33 -3.40
N GLY A 284 6.42 0.43 -3.84
CA GLY A 284 6.02 1.69 -3.20
C GLY A 284 5.56 1.50 -1.74
N CYS A 285 4.71 0.50 -1.47
CA CYS A 285 4.24 0.17 -0.12
C CYS A 285 5.41 -0.11 0.83
N ALA A 286 6.35 -0.96 0.43
CA ALA A 286 7.50 -1.35 1.24
C ALA A 286 8.47 -0.18 1.49
N LEU A 287 8.74 0.63 0.45
CA LEU A 287 9.57 1.82 0.55
C LEU A 287 9.02 2.81 1.57
N ASN A 288 7.75 3.18 1.42
CA ASN A 288 7.17 4.28 2.16
C ASN A 288 6.77 3.90 3.60
N SER A 289 6.38 2.66 3.83
CA SER A 289 6.18 2.17 5.20
C SER A 289 7.50 2.08 5.98
N MET A 290 8.63 1.76 5.32
CA MET A 290 9.95 1.84 5.96
C MET A 290 10.32 3.30 6.30
N ALA A 291 10.06 4.24 5.38
CA ALA A 291 10.28 5.66 5.63
C ALA A 291 9.45 6.16 6.83
N LEU A 292 8.15 5.82 6.87
CA LEU A 292 7.29 6.15 8.01
C LEU A 292 7.78 5.50 9.31
N SER A 293 8.19 4.24 9.25
CA SER A 293 8.70 3.51 10.43
C SER A 293 9.97 4.14 10.99
N ILE A 294 10.89 4.59 10.13
CA ILE A 294 12.09 5.34 10.56
C ILE A 294 11.69 6.64 11.29
N LEU A 295 10.73 7.41 10.73
CA LEU A 295 10.24 8.64 11.38
C LEU A 295 9.61 8.35 12.74
N LEU A 296 8.80 7.29 12.85
CA LEU A 296 8.21 6.88 14.12
C LEU A 296 9.28 6.46 15.14
N VAL A 297 10.32 5.73 14.70
CA VAL A 297 11.47 5.39 15.55
C VAL A 297 12.15 6.65 16.06
N LEU A 298 12.43 7.60 15.18
CA LEU A 298 13.09 8.87 15.56
C LEU A 298 12.23 9.70 16.49
N PHE A 299 10.92 9.74 16.26
CA PHE A 299 9.96 10.42 17.13
C PHE A 299 9.93 9.80 18.53
N LEU A 300 9.83 8.47 18.64
CA LEU A 300 9.84 7.77 19.93
C LEU A 300 11.18 7.93 20.66
N LYS A 301 12.31 7.92 19.92
CA LYS A 301 13.62 8.22 20.51
C LYS A 301 13.68 9.64 21.08
N ARG A 302 13.12 10.62 20.38
CA ARG A 302 13.06 12.01 20.87
C ARG A 302 12.21 12.15 22.14
N MET A 303 11.22 11.27 22.30
CA MET A 303 10.41 11.18 23.53
C MET A 303 11.10 10.41 24.69
N GLY A 304 12.32 9.90 24.48
CA GLY A 304 13.08 9.15 25.48
C GLY A 304 12.83 7.63 25.50
N HIS A 305 12.09 7.12 24.51
CA HIS A 305 11.84 5.68 24.32
C HIS A 305 12.81 5.05 23.32
N LEU A 306 12.74 3.73 23.16
CA LEU A 306 13.59 2.94 22.24
C LEU A 306 15.08 3.14 22.47
N LYS A 307 15.53 3.08 23.73
CA LYS A 307 16.94 3.25 24.12
C LYS A 307 17.87 2.22 23.45
N LEU A 308 17.34 1.03 23.14
CA LEU A 308 18.07 -0.03 22.43
C LEU A 308 18.40 0.31 20.97
N VAL A 309 17.64 1.21 20.33
CA VAL A 309 17.86 1.58 18.94
C VAL A 309 19.06 2.51 18.82
N ASN A 310 20.14 2.03 18.19
CA ASN A 310 21.37 2.78 17.93
C ASN A 310 21.48 3.23 16.45
N GLN A 311 22.61 3.84 16.09
CA GLN A 311 22.87 4.30 14.72
C GLN A 311 22.92 3.16 13.71
N GLU A 312 23.35 1.96 14.10
CA GLU A 312 23.42 0.81 13.19
C GLU A 312 22.02 0.30 12.83
N HIS A 313 21.05 0.33 13.75
CA HIS A 313 19.65 0.03 13.42
C HIS A 313 19.10 1.00 12.37
N LEU A 314 19.33 2.31 12.55
CA LEU A 314 18.94 3.35 11.58
C LEU A 314 19.65 3.15 10.23
N HIS A 315 20.93 2.77 10.25
CA HIS A 315 21.69 2.48 9.04
C HIS A 315 21.14 1.29 8.28
N VAL A 316 20.76 0.20 8.99
CA VAL A 316 20.13 -0.97 8.36
C VAL A 316 18.79 -0.63 7.76
N MET A 317 17.90 0.05 8.51
CA MET A 317 16.60 0.51 8.01
C MET A 317 16.77 1.45 6.81
N GLY A 318 17.74 2.38 6.86
CA GLY A 318 18.06 3.27 5.74
C GLY A 318 18.62 2.53 4.51
N LYS A 319 19.36 1.43 4.69
CA LYS A 319 19.80 0.58 3.58
C LYS A 319 18.63 -0.15 2.93
N LEU A 320 17.69 -0.67 3.73
CA LEU A 320 16.49 -1.33 3.22
C LEU A 320 15.61 -0.32 2.46
N MET A 321 15.40 0.87 3.00
CA MET A 321 14.70 1.96 2.32
C MET A 321 15.39 2.28 0.97
N PHE A 322 16.71 2.43 0.95
CA PHE A 322 17.48 2.69 -0.27
C PHE A 322 17.36 1.57 -1.29
N ALA A 323 17.38 0.30 -0.86
CA ALA A 323 17.18 -0.84 -1.74
C ALA A 323 15.80 -0.80 -2.41
N PHE A 324 14.76 -0.37 -1.69
CA PHE A 324 13.42 -0.25 -2.25
C PHE A 324 13.24 1.00 -3.13
N VAL A 325 14.03 2.07 -2.96
CA VAL A 325 14.11 3.16 -3.95
C VAL A 325 14.58 2.62 -5.30
N ILE A 326 15.63 1.80 -5.30
CA ILE A 326 16.17 1.17 -6.52
C ILE A 326 15.16 0.18 -7.08
N PHE A 327 14.56 -0.65 -6.25
CA PHE A 327 13.61 -1.67 -6.67
C PHE A 327 12.34 -1.05 -7.29
N TRP A 328 11.79 0.01 -6.69
CA TRP A 328 10.67 0.76 -7.25
C TRP A 328 11.01 1.33 -8.64
N ALA A 329 12.17 1.97 -8.75
CA ALA A 329 12.61 2.54 -10.03
C ALA A 329 12.82 1.46 -11.10
N TYR A 330 13.43 0.33 -10.74
CA TYR A 330 13.63 -0.80 -11.64
C TYR A 330 12.30 -1.34 -12.18
N ILE A 331 11.31 -1.57 -11.31
CA ILE A 331 10.00 -2.09 -11.71
C ILE A 331 9.24 -1.06 -12.56
N THR A 332 9.24 0.20 -12.16
CA THR A 332 8.60 1.29 -12.89
C THR A 332 9.19 1.44 -14.29
N PHE A 333 10.52 1.48 -14.39
CA PHE A 333 11.23 1.57 -15.66
C PHE A 333 11.01 0.34 -16.52
N SER A 334 11.08 -0.86 -15.96
CA SER A 334 10.87 -2.12 -16.69
C SER A 334 9.46 -2.17 -17.29
N GLN A 335 8.43 -1.79 -16.54
CA GLN A 335 7.05 -1.72 -17.02
C GLN A 335 6.91 -0.75 -18.18
N TYR A 336 7.42 0.48 -18.02
CA TYR A 336 7.40 1.49 -19.06
C TYR A 336 8.16 1.03 -20.31
N PHE A 337 9.37 0.53 -20.13
CA PHE A 337 10.24 0.10 -21.22
C PHE A 337 9.66 -1.04 -22.06
N LEU A 338 9.09 -2.05 -21.40
CA LEU A 338 8.47 -3.20 -22.08
C LEU A 338 7.28 -2.76 -22.93
N ILE A 339 6.40 -1.92 -22.39
CA ILE A 339 5.22 -1.42 -23.10
C ILE A 339 5.63 -0.48 -24.23
N TRP A 340 6.60 0.41 -24.00
CA TRP A 340 7.15 1.30 -25.04
C TRP A 340 7.81 0.52 -26.17
N TYR A 341 8.59 -0.51 -25.84
CA TYR A 341 9.29 -1.34 -26.82
C TYR A 341 8.31 -2.19 -27.65
N ALA A 342 7.30 -2.79 -27.03
CA ALA A 342 6.27 -3.56 -27.72
C ALA A 342 5.37 -2.70 -28.61
N ASN A 343 5.15 -1.44 -28.24
CA ASN A 343 4.36 -0.44 -28.95
C ASN A 343 2.97 -0.91 -29.40
N ILE A 344 2.30 -1.69 -28.51
CA ILE A 344 0.92 -2.13 -28.72
C ILE A 344 -0.01 -0.97 -28.35
N PRO A 345 -0.90 -0.49 -29.26
CA PRO A 345 -1.73 0.70 -29.01
C PRO A 345 -2.58 0.61 -27.74
N GLU A 346 -3.16 -0.54 -27.44
CA GLU A 346 -4.00 -0.80 -26.28
C GLU A 346 -3.23 -0.67 -24.97
N GLU A 347 -1.93 -1.00 -24.96
CA GLU A 347 -1.08 -0.92 -23.77
C GLU A 347 -0.43 0.45 -23.62
N THR A 348 -0.07 1.12 -24.73
CA THR A 348 0.60 2.44 -24.71
C THR A 348 -0.34 3.56 -24.28
N LYS A 349 -1.66 3.42 -24.45
CA LYS A 349 -2.70 4.40 -24.06
C LYS A 349 -2.50 4.91 -22.62
N TYR A 350 -2.22 4.04 -21.68
CA TYR A 350 -2.00 4.39 -20.28
C TYR A 350 -0.89 5.42 -20.08
N PHE A 351 0.24 5.23 -20.77
CA PHE A 351 1.38 6.14 -20.67
C PHE A 351 1.18 7.41 -21.53
N ILE A 352 0.49 7.31 -22.66
CA ILE A 352 0.16 8.48 -23.48
C ILE A 352 -0.70 9.44 -22.68
N THR A 353 -1.75 8.98 -22.01
CA THR A 353 -2.62 9.80 -21.15
C THR A 353 -1.81 10.56 -20.09
N ARG A 354 -0.81 9.90 -19.48
CA ARG A 354 0.04 10.47 -18.41
C ARG A 354 1.21 11.32 -18.92
N ASN A 355 1.46 11.32 -20.24
CA ASN A 355 2.51 12.12 -20.88
C ASN A 355 1.96 13.20 -21.82
N THR A 356 0.65 13.42 -21.84
CA THR A 356 -0.01 14.44 -22.67
C THR A 356 -0.38 15.66 -21.82
N GLY A 357 -0.28 16.85 -22.42
CA GLY A 357 -0.64 18.11 -21.75
C GLY A 357 0.19 18.33 -20.46
N ASN A 358 -0.45 18.88 -19.43
CA ASN A 358 0.22 19.19 -18.15
C ASN A 358 0.65 17.95 -17.35
N TRP A 359 0.11 16.76 -17.66
CA TRP A 359 0.51 15.51 -17.01
C TRP A 359 1.95 15.12 -17.29
N HIS A 360 2.49 15.53 -18.43
CA HIS A 360 3.90 15.35 -18.78
C HIS A 360 4.85 15.91 -17.71
N ILE A 361 4.51 17.05 -17.09
CA ILE A 361 5.32 17.64 -16.00
C ILE A 361 5.34 16.71 -14.81
N GLY A 362 4.17 16.17 -14.41
CA GLY A 362 4.04 15.22 -13.30
C GLY A 362 4.82 13.93 -13.53
N SER A 363 4.70 13.34 -14.73
CA SER A 363 5.44 12.12 -15.11
C SER A 363 6.94 12.33 -15.12
N SER A 364 7.42 13.46 -15.68
CA SER A 364 8.83 13.81 -15.67
C SER A 364 9.34 14.10 -14.26
N ALA A 365 8.55 14.82 -13.45
CA ALA A 365 8.88 15.11 -12.06
C ALA A 365 8.99 13.84 -11.23
N LEU A 366 8.12 12.83 -11.46
CA LEU A 366 8.12 11.58 -10.72
C LEU A 366 9.48 10.86 -10.82
N MET A 367 10.09 10.81 -12.00
CA MET A 367 11.42 10.21 -12.19
C MET A 367 12.48 10.89 -11.30
N TRP A 368 12.47 12.22 -11.25
CA TRP A 368 13.45 12.97 -10.45
C TRP A 368 13.16 12.90 -8.97
N VAL A 369 11.91 13.14 -8.58
CA VAL A 369 11.50 13.30 -7.19
C VAL A 369 11.44 11.95 -6.46
N HIS A 370 10.98 10.89 -7.13
CA HIS A 370 10.82 9.58 -6.49
C HIS A 370 12.05 8.68 -6.62
N PHE A 371 12.89 8.90 -7.62
CA PHE A 371 14.08 8.07 -7.83
C PHE A 371 15.39 8.84 -7.78
N VAL A 372 15.67 9.74 -8.72
CA VAL A 372 17.04 10.28 -8.92
C VAL A 372 17.53 11.03 -7.66
N ILE A 373 16.71 11.92 -7.11
CA ILE A 373 17.08 12.70 -5.93
C ILE A 373 17.25 11.80 -4.69
N PRO A 374 16.29 10.94 -4.29
CA PRO A 374 16.48 10.06 -3.15
C PRO A 374 17.60 9.04 -3.36
N PHE A 375 17.83 8.55 -4.56
CA PHE A 375 18.94 7.64 -4.87
C PHE A 375 20.29 8.31 -4.58
N LEU A 376 20.55 9.47 -5.18
CA LEU A 376 21.82 10.20 -4.97
C LEU A 376 21.99 10.65 -3.52
N PHE A 377 20.91 11.09 -2.88
CA PHE A 377 20.95 11.55 -1.49
C PHE A 377 21.22 10.39 -0.51
N LEU A 378 20.63 9.23 -0.72
CA LEU A 378 20.81 8.07 0.15
C LEU A 378 22.06 7.24 -0.18
N LEU A 379 22.77 7.50 -1.28
CA LEU A 379 23.96 6.75 -1.67
C LEU A 379 25.04 6.75 -0.58
N PRO A 380 25.43 7.90 0.03
CA PRO A 380 26.45 7.94 1.06
C PRO A 380 25.99 7.24 2.36
N ALA A 381 26.89 6.47 2.98
CA ALA A 381 26.60 5.75 4.22
C ALA A 381 26.31 6.69 5.40
N TRP A 382 26.97 7.85 5.46
CA TRP A 382 26.81 8.83 6.55
C TRP A 382 25.41 9.44 6.62
N VAL A 383 24.71 9.59 5.48
CA VAL A 383 23.32 10.06 5.43
C VAL A 383 22.40 9.10 6.20
N LYS A 384 22.56 7.79 5.96
CA LYS A 384 21.74 6.74 6.59
C LYS A 384 22.06 6.55 8.09
N LYS A 385 23.23 6.98 8.56
CA LYS A 385 23.62 6.96 9.97
C LYS A 385 23.19 8.22 10.74
N SER A 386 22.98 9.34 10.04
CA SER A 386 22.59 10.60 10.67
C SER A 386 21.08 10.70 10.81
N THR A 387 20.61 10.92 12.05
CA THR A 387 19.17 11.09 12.36
C THR A 387 18.50 12.21 11.57
N LYS A 388 19.21 13.33 11.36
CA LYS A 388 18.70 14.49 10.61
C LYS A 388 18.51 14.17 9.14
N TYR A 389 19.55 13.63 8.49
CA TYR A 389 19.52 13.42 7.05
C TYR A 389 18.63 12.22 6.66
N VAL A 390 18.60 11.16 7.47
CA VAL A 390 17.68 10.04 7.22
C VAL A 390 16.22 10.48 7.40
N ALA A 391 15.92 11.36 8.38
CA ALA A 391 14.58 11.91 8.53
C ALA A 391 14.16 12.75 7.32
N MET A 392 15.06 13.59 6.78
CA MET A 392 14.81 14.35 5.56
C MET A 392 14.51 13.44 4.38
N ALA A 393 15.30 12.35 4.19
CA ALA A 393 15.06 11.37 3.15
C ALA A 393 13.70 10.68 3.31
N CYS A 394 13.31 10.34 4.54
CA CYS A 394 12.01 9.72 4.83
C CYS A 394 10.83 10.64 4.48
N ILE A 395 10.88 11.90 4.92
CA ILE A 395 9.84 12.89 4.58
C ILE A 395 9.78 13.09 3.08
N TRP A 396 10.93 13.20 2.42
CA TRP A 396 10.99 13.32 0.96
C TRP A 396 10.32 12.15 0.25
N ASN A 397 10.65 10.90 0.62
CA ASN A 397 10.05 9.72 -0.01
C ASN A 397 8.53 9.66 0.22
N LEU A 398 8.04 9.99 1.42
CA LEU A 398 6.61 10.04 1.68
C LEU A 398 5.90 11.09 0.80
N CYS A 399 6.49 12.28 0.64
CA CYS A 399 5.95 13.30 -0.26
C CYS A 399 6.01 12.87 -1.74
N ALA A 400 7.11 12.22 -2.16
CA ALA A 400 7.25 11.68 -3.50
C ALA A 400 6.19 10.62 -3.81
N HIS A 401 5.84 9.80 -2.82
CA HIS A 401 4.80 8.78 -2.95
C HIS A 401 3.38 9.36 -3.07
N VAL A 402 3.13 10.54 -2.50
CA VAL A 402 1.89 11.29 -2.77
C VAL A 402 1.78 11.60 -4.26
N LEU A 403 2.88 12.07 -4.88
CA LEU A 403 2.91 12.34 -6.32
C LEU A 403 2.71 11.07 -7.14
N ASP A 404 3.29 9.94 -6.73
CA ASP A 404 3.16 8.66 -7.42
C ASP A 404 1.69 8.21 -7.51
N TYR A 405 0.97 8.16 -6.38
CA TYR A 405 -0.46 7.81 -6.39
C TYR A 405 -1.32 8.87 -7.08
N TYR A 406 -0.95 10.13 -6.99
CA TYR A 406 -1.63 11.20 -7.73
C TYR A 406 -1.57 10.95 -9.24
N MET A 407 -0.39 10.57 -9.77
CA MET A 407 -0.19 10.24 -11.18
C MET A 407 -0.86 8.92 -11.61
N ILE A 408 -1.15 8.03 -10.67
CA ILE A 408 -1.90 6.79 -10.95
C ILE A 408 -3.39 7.10 -11.11
N ILE A 409 -3.98 7.89 -10.21
CA ILE A 409 -5.43 8.00 -10.04
C ILE A 409 -6.02 9.20 -10.78
N MET A 410 -5.37 10.38 -10.68
CA MET A 410 -5.99 11.61 -11.14
C MET A 410 -6.12 11.76 -12.66
N PRO A 411 -5.22 11.22 -13.50
CA PRO A 411 -5.44 11.22 -14.94
C PRO A 411 -6.73 10.51 -15.35
N GLU A 412 -7.11 9.42 -14.69
CA GLU A 412 -8.33 8.67 -14.97
C GLU A 412 -9.59 9.47 -14.64
N ARG A 413 -9.56 10.29 -13.58
CA ARG A 413 -10.66 11.22 -13.25
C ARG A 413 -10.99 12.16 -14.42
N PHE A 414 -9.97 12.65 -15.12
CA PHE A 414 -10.18 13.54 -16.27
C PHE A 414 -10.73 12.79 -17.49
N VAL A 415 -10.23 11.59 -17.75
CA VAL A 415 -10.70 10.75 -18.86
C VAL A 415 -12.17 10.35 -18.64
N SER A 416 -12.52 9.91 -17.44
CA SER A 416 -13.86 9.42 -17.10
C SER A 416 -14.93 10.52 -17.04
N LEU A 417 -14.58 11.74 -16.60
CA LEU A 417 -15.52 12.85 -16.42
C LEU A 417 -15.57 13.82 -17.59
N ALA A 418 -14.66 13.71 -18.58
CA ALA A 418 -14.66 14.58 -19.74
C ALA A 418 -15.62 14.05 -20.81
N SER A 419 -16.48 14.93 -21.34
CA SER A 419 -17.18 14.63 -22.59
C SER A 419 -16.17 14.54 -23.75
N ASN A 420 -16.50 13.80 -24.81
CA ASN A 420 -15.59 13.60 -25.96
C ASN A 420 -15.07 14.92 -26.57
N ALA A 421 -15.83 16.03 -26.49
CA ALA A 421 -15.42 17.35 -26.94
C ALA A 421 -14.46 18.05 -25.95
N GLU A 422 -14.65 17.83 -24.65
CA GLU A 422 -13.77 18.34 -23.58
C GLU A 422 -12.48 17.54 -23.47
N MET A 423 -12.45 16.28 -23.87
CA MET A 423 -11.25 15.46 -23.87
C MET A 423 -10.21 15.97 -24.89
N MET A 424 -10.65 16.52 -26.03
CA MET A 424 -9.76 17.22 -26.97
C MET A 424 -9.35 18.61 -26.46
N ALA A 425 -10.16 19.28 -25.65
CA ALA A 425 -9.85 20.57 -25.02
C ALA A 425 -9.07 20.43 -23.70
N ALA A 426 -9.08 19.27 -23.08
CA ALA A 426 -8.46 18.97 -21.77
C ALA A 426 -6.93 18.87 -21.78
N THR A 427 -6.27 19.41 -22.80
CA THR A 427 -4.82 19.63 -22.77
C THR A 427 -4.37 20.58 -21.64
N ASN A 428 -5.33 21.31 -21.04
CA ASN A 428 -5.09 22.17 -19.88
C ASN A 428 -6.11 21.90 -18.76
N PRO A 429 -5.98 20.83 -17.98
CA PRO A 429 -6.82 20.64 -16.82
C PRO A 429 -6.64 21.80 -15.82
N SER A 430 -7.72 22.51 -15.50
CA SER A 430 -7.69 23.49 -14.41
C SER A 430 -7.61 22.75 -13.07
N TYR A 431 -6.44 22.74 -12.46
CA TYR A 431 -6.17 22.07 -11.18
C TYR A 431 -6.94 22.68 -9.99
N SER A 432 -7.48 23.89 -10.14
CA SER A 432 -7.85 24.76 -9.02
C SER A 432 -9.05 24.31 -8.17
N GLY A 433 -10.01 23.56 -8.71
CA GLY A 433 -11.18 23.16 -7.91
C GLY A 433 -11.06 21.78 -7.28
N ALA A 434 -10.30 20.87 -7.89
CA ALA A 434 -10.17 19.49 -7.46
C ALA A 434 -9.10 19.32 -6.36
N PHE A 435 -8.07 20.15 -6.34
CA PHE A 435 -6.98 20.07 -5.38
C PHE A 435 -7.44 20.22 -3.91
N LEU A 436 -8.43 21.08 -3.64
CA LEU A 436 -9.02 21.22 -2.30
C LEU A 436 -9.74 19.95 -1.86
N LEU A 437 -10.41 19.25 -2.78
CA LEU A 437 -11.07 17.98 -2.50
C LEU A 437 -10.02 16.90 -2.17
N ASP A 438 -8.89 16.90 -2.89
CA ASP A 438 -7.79 15.97 -2.68
C ASP A 438 -7.15 16.17 -1.30
N ILE A 439 -6.91 17.43 -0.90
CA ILE A 439 -6.39 17.77 0.44
C ILE A 439 -7.39 17.35 1.53
N LEU A 440 -8.68 17.62 1.34
CA LEU A 440 -9.70 17.27 2.33
C LEU A 440 -9.77 15.76 2.54
N ALA A 441 -9.84 14.98 1.46
CA ALA A 441 -9.86 13.52 1.57
C ALA A 441 -8.59 12.99 2.25
N PHE A 442 -7.43 13.52 1.86
CA PHE A 442 -6.15 13.14 2.46
C PHE A 442 -6.07 13.45 3.96
N ALA A 443 -6.51 14.65 4.36
CA ALA A 443 -6.53 15.06 5.77
C ALA A 443 -7.59 14.32 6.61
N THR A 444 -8.66 13.81 5.97
CA THR A 444 -9.72 13.05 6.66
C THR A 444 -9.24 11.66 7.04
N ILE A 445 -8.49 11.01 6.16
CA ILE A 445 -8.08 9.61 6.28
C ILE A 445 -6.77 9.49 7.06
N GLY A 446 -5.84 10.43 6.90
CA GLY A 446 -4.53 10.45 7.57
C GLY A 446 -4.55 10.98 8.97
#